data_0f49c6deb466cdbf700240541a4a1eb6
#
_entry.id   0f49c6deb466cdbf700240541a4a1eb6
#
_cell.length_a   1.000
_cell.length_b   1.000
_cell.length_c   1.000
_cell.angle_alpha   90.00
_cell.angle_beta   90.00
_cell.angle_gamma   90.00
#
_symmetry.space_group_name_H-M   'P 1'
#
loop_
_entity.id
_entity.type
_entity.pdbx_description
1 polymer ?
#
loop_
_entity_poly.entity_id
_entity_poly.type
_entity_poly.pdbx_seq_one_letter_code
_entity_poly.pdbx_strand_id
1 'polypeptide(L)'
;VSAAAKQNEQLYKELIWTFGSKQQRGWYIYTPLIRRLINTEENIRSEKFALAVSRWQAKAGLAPSGVLDAETLYAMIKVWQDARLKDRTVAQPDQLLTAPVSDFYDPTRPEELRQVERNTYAAYKRMVAAAVADHSLALAHTHGDLDPIEKYLKIISAFRSREYQEKLRRESPNSGTAGLAVNSPHFTGRALDLYVGGEPVDTLDANRSFQVETRVYEWLVKNAERFGFRPYCYEPWHWEYVG
;
A
#
# COMPACT_ATOMS: atom_id res chain seq x y z
N VAL A 1 12.54 21.34 -22.42
CA VAL A 1 12.41 20.16 -21.55
C VAL A 1 13.79 19.53 -21.39
N SER A 2 14.27 19.34 -20.15
CA SER A 2 15.59 18.77 -19.89
C SER A 2 15.71 17.32 -20.39
N ALA A 3 16.95 16.85 -20.67
CA ALA A 3 17.18 15.47 -21.08
C ALA A 3 16.62 14.47 -20.05
N ALA A 4 16.81 14.75 -18.76
CA ALA A 4 16.28 13.93 -17.67
C ALA A 4 14.75 13.84 -17.68
N ALA A 5 14.03 14.94 -17.93
CA ALA A 5 12.58 14.93 -18.00
C ALA A 5 12.06 14.09 -19.18
N LYS A 6 12.73 14.13 -20.33
CA LYS A 6 12.39 13.26 -21.48
C LYS A 6 12.63 11.78 -21.18
N GLN A 7 13.75 11.46 -20.53
CA GLN A 7 14.02 10.08 -20.10
C GLN A 7 13.00 9.59 -19.06
N ASN A 8 12.60 10.43 -18.10
CA ASN A 8 11.56 10.09 -17.15
C ASN A 8 10.22 9.77 -17.83
N GLU A 9 9.84 10.56 -18.85
CA GLU A 9 8.63 10.28 -19.64
C GLU A 9 8.69 8.92 -20.33
N GLN A 10 9.82 8.58 -20.93
CA GLN A 10 10.02 7.27 -21.56
C GLN A 10 10.02 6.14 -20.54
N LEU A 11 10.83 6.23 -19.50
CA LEU A 11 10.97 5.17 -18.49
C LEU A 11 9.69 4.97 -17.65
N TYR A 12 8.82 5.96 -17.57
CA TYR A 12 7.54 5.89 -16.87
C TYR A 12 6.73 4.65 -17.23
N LYS A 13 6.71 4.26 -18.50
CA LYS A 13 6.00 3.09 -19.02
C LYS A 13 6.91 1.97 -19.52
N GLU A 14 8.20 2.25 -19.78
CA GLU A 14 9.07 1.34 -20.52
C GLU A 14 10.23 0.77 -19.70
N LEU A 15 10.52 1.31 -18.50
CA LEU A 15 11.58 0.76 -17.66
C LEU A 15 11.33 -0.73 -17.40
N ILE A 16 12.32 -1.58 -17.73
CA ILE A 16 12.28 -3.00 -17.38
C ILE A 16 13.08 -3.22 -16.11
N TRP A 17 12.45 -3.85 -15.14
CA TRP A 17 13.05 -4.14 -13.83
C TRP A 17 12.39 -5.38 -13.21
N THR A 18 12.86 -5.86 -12.05
CA THR A 18 12.39 -7.10 -11.44
C THR A 18 12.04 -6.89 -9.97
N PHE A 19 10.91 -7.43 -9.52
CA PHE A 19 10.51 -7.45 -8.14
C PHE A 19 9.92 -8.81 -7.76
N GLY A 20 10.41 -9.42 -6.66
CA GLY A 20 9.94 -10.73 -6.23
C GLY A 20 10.05 -11.81 -7.30
N SER A 21 11.13 -11.81 -8.10
CA SER A 21 11.37 -12.70 -9.26
C SER A 21 10.40 -12.49 -10.43
N LYS A 22 9.56 -11.46 -10.39
CA LYS A 22 8.66 -11.10 -11.50
C LYS A 22 9.20 -9.88 -12.24
N GLN A 23 9.27 -9.96 -13.58
CA GLN A 23 9.58 -8.81 -14.41
C GLN A 23 8.45 -7.79 -14.32
N GLN A 24 8.83 -6.54 -14.18
CA GLN A 24 7.95 -5.38 -14.12
C GLN A 24 8.24 -4.44 -15.30
N ARG A 25 7.27 -3.64 -15.67
CA ARG A 25 7.42 -2.65 -16.73
C ARG A 25 6.93 -1.28 -16.29
N GLY A 26 7.79 -0.26 -16.45
CA GLY A 26 7.50 1.10 -16.01
C GLY A 26 7.48 1.25 -14.49
N TRP A 27 7.36 2.48 -14.05
CA TRP A 27 7.22 2.83 -12.63
C TRP A 27 5.93 3.61 -12.33
N TYR A 28 5.01 3.65 -13.29
CA TYR A 28 3.79 4.45 -13.23
C TYR A 28 2.88 4.08 -12.04
N ILE A 29 2.81 2.80 -11.69
CA ILE A 29 2.02 2.32 -10.54
C ILE A 29 2.57 2.88 -9.22
N TYR A 30 3.85 3.21 -9.16
CA TYR A 30 4.52 3.68 -7.94
C TYR A 30 4.50 5.21 -7.82
N THR A 31 3.90 5.93 -8.77
CA THR A 31 3.93 7.40 -8.86
C THR A 31 3.51 8.11 -7.56
N PRO A 32 2.42 7.75 -6.88
CA PRO A 32 2.04 8.41 -5.63
C PRO A 32 3.10 8.23 -4.53
N LEU A 33 3.66 7.04 -4.39
CA LEU A 33 4.72 6.76 -3.40
C LEU A 33 6.02 7.50 -3.75
N ILE A 34 6.39 7.55 -5.04
CA ILE A 34 7.55 8.30 -5.53
C ILE A 34 7.38 9.78 -5.21
N ARG A 35 6.25 10.39 -5.59
CA ARG A 35 5.95 11.80 -5.32
C ARG A 35 6.03 12.12 -3.82
N ARG A 36 5.45 11.28 -2.99
CA ARG A 36 5.53 11.41 -1.54
C ARG A 36 6.97 11.37 -1.04
N LEU A 37 7.78 10.42 -1.54
CA LEU A 37 9.17 10.22 -1.11
C LEU A 37 10.07 11.39 -1.51
N ILE A 38 9.93 11.91 -2.73
CA ILE A 38 10.73 13.05 -3.23
C ILE A 38 10.09 14.41 -2.94
N ASN A 39 8.97 14.41 -2.23
CA ASN A 39 8.21 15.59 -1.80
C ASN A 39 7.88 16.54 -2.96
N THR A 40 7.12 16.04 -3.96
CA THR A 40 6.70 16.83 -5.11
C THR A 40 5.32 16.40 -5.62
N GLU A 41 4.55 17.36 -6.11
CA GLU A 41 3.30 17.11 -6.86
C GLU A 41 3.47 17.44 -8.37
N GLU A 42 4.70 17.72 -8.80
CA GLU A 42 5.00 18.12 -10.17
C GLU A 42 4.70 17.01 -11.18
N ASN A 43 4.40 17.42 -12.40
CA ASN A 43 4.21 16.49 -13.50
C ASN A 43 5.52 15.75 -13.80
N ILE A 44 5.43 14.44 -14.02
CA ILE A 44 6.60 13.56 -14.28
C ILE A 44 7.42 13.97 -15.50
N ARG A 45 6.83 14.73 -16.43
CA ARG A 45 7.44 15.28 -17.63
C ARG A 45 8.12 16.62 -17.40
N SER A 46 8.03 17.18 -16.19
CA SER A 46 8.56 18.51 -15.89
C SER A 46 10.03 18.46 -15.46
N GLU A 47 10.74 19.54 -15.70
CA GLU A 47 12.09 19.75 -15.17
C GLU A 47 12.11 19.81 -13.65
N LYS A 48 11.04 20.34 -13.05
CA LYS A 48 10.90 20.41 -11.60
C LYS A 48 10.79 19.01 -10.95
N PHE A 49 10.10 18.07 -11.62
CA PHE A 49 10.09 16.66 -11.18
C PHE A 49 11.49 16.05 -11.27
N ALA A 50 12.19 16.21 -12.41
CA ALA A 50 13.57 15.73 -12.57
C ALA A 50 14.51 16.33 -11.52
N LEU A 51 14.35 17.62 -11.19
CA LEU A 51 15.13 18.27 -10.13
C LEU A 51 14.80 17.70 -8.73
N ALA A 52 13.54 17.33 -8.45
CA ALA A 52 13.17 16.69 -7.21
C ALA A 52 13.78 15.28 -7.08
N VAL A 53 13.79 14.50 -8.19
CA VAL A 53 14.48 13.21 -8.27
C VAL A 53 15.97 13.39 -8.01
N SER A 54 16.64 14.34 -8.68
CA SER A 54 18.07 14.64 -8.50
C SER A 54 18.43 14.98 -7.05
N ARG A 55 17.61 15.81 -6.40
CA ARG A 55 17.80 16.16 -4.98
C ARG A 55 17.66 14.95 -4.06
N TRP A 56 16.70 14.07 -4.34
CA TRP A 56 16.54 12.85 -3.58
C TRP A 56 17.72 11.88 -3.79
N GLN A 57 18.16 11.69 -5.04
CA GLN A 57 19.33 10.88 -5.38
C GLN A 57 20.57 11.34 -4.60
N ALA A 58 20.86 12.63 -4.60
CA ALA A 58 21.99 13.19 -3.85
C ALA A 58 21.91 12.86 -2.35
N LYS A 59 20.71 12.96 -1.73
CA LYS A 59 20.49 12.58 -0.31
C LYS A 59 20.64 11.07 -0.09
N ALA A 60 20.31 10.25 -1.07
CA ALA A 60 20.42 8.79 -1.02
C ALA A 60 21.85 8.29 -1.37
N GLY A 61 22.78 9.18 -1.67
CA GLY A 61 24.16 8.83 -2.06
C GLY A 61 24.29 8.30 -3.48
N LEU A 62 23.30 8.58 -4.34
CA LEU A 62 23.30 8.23 -5.76
C LEU A 62 23.79 9.40 -6.63
N ALA A 63 24.21 9.10 -7.86
CA ALA A 63 24.48 10.13 -8.86
C ALA A 63 23.24 10.98 -9.13
N PRO A 64 23.29 12.33 -8.97
CA PRO A 64 22.11 13.19 -9.04
C PRO A 64 21.70 13.50 -10.50
N SER A 65 21.42 12.46 -11.29
CA SER A 65 21.06 12.56 -12.71
C SER A 65 19.69 13.20 -12.97
N GLY A 66 18.77 13.13 -12.00
CA GLY A 66 17.37 13.51 -12.17
C GLY A 66 16.55 12.50 -12.99
N VAL A 67 17.14 11.37 -13.36
CA VAL A 67 16.47 10.28 -14.09
C VAL A 67 16.04 9.20 -13.10
N LEU A 68 14.78 8.82 -13.15
CA LEU A 68 14.23 7.71 -12.36
C LEU A 68 14.45 6.41 -13.14
N ASP A 69 15.69 5.94 -13.10
CA ASP A 69 16.15 4.68 -13.68
C ASP A 69 15.96 3.50 -12.71
N ALA A 70 16.44 2.32 -13.11
CA ALA A 70 16.29 1.11 -12.29
C ALA A 70 17.04 1.21 -10.96
N GLU A 71 18.26 1.79 -10.94
CA GLU A 71 19.04 1.97 -9.71
C GLU A 71 18.30 2.87 -8.71
N THR A 72 17.81 4.00 -9.19
CA THR A 72 17.02 4.95 -8.40
C THR A 72 15.74 4.30 -7.87
N LEU A 73 15.01 3.56 -8.72
CA LEU A 73 13.79 2.87 -8.32
C LEU A 73 14.07 1.80 -7.25
N TYR A 74 15.13 1.01 -7.40
CA TYR A 74 15.50 0.02 -6.39
C TYR A 74 15.88 0.66 -5.06
N ALA A 75 16.57 1.79 -5.08
CA ALA A 75 16.88 2.54 -3.86
C ALA A 75 15.60 3.04 -3.16
N MET A 76 14.61 3.53 -3.90
CA MET A 76 13.30 3.93 -3.37
C MET A 76 12.54 2.74 -2.79
N ILE A 77 12.49 1.61 -3.52
CA ILE A 77 11.87 0.37 -3.03
C ILE A 77 12.52 -0.08 -1.72
N LYS A 78 13.85 0.01 -1.62
CA LYS A 78 14.55 -0.32 -0.37
C LYS A 78 14.06 0.54 0.80
N VAL A 79 13.89 1.85 0.60
CA VAL A 79 13.36 2.75 1.65
C VAL A 79 11.97 2.29 2.10
N TRP A 80 11.06 1.98 1.17
CA TRP A 80 9.72 1.50 1.52
C TRP A 80 9.73 0.14 2.22
N GLN A 81 10.58 -0.80 1.76
CA GLN A 81 10.72 -2.11 2.39
C GLN A 81 11.33 -2.01 3.80
N ASP A 82 12.28 -1.10 4.00
CA ASP A 82 12.91 -0.89 5.31
C ASP A 82 11.95 -0.27 6.33
N ALA A 83 10.99 0.52 5.87
CA ALA A 83 9.96 1.13 6.72
C ALA A 83 8.85 0.16 7.16
N ARG A 84 8.74 -1.02 6.54
CA ARG A 84 7.70 -2.01 6.86
C ARG A 84 7.89 -2.67 8.21
N LEU A 85 6.82 -3.28 8.70
CA LEU A 85 6.83 -4.10 9.91
C LEU A 85 7.91 -5.20 9.79
N LYS A 86 8.84 -5.24 10.74
CA LYS A 86 9.93 -6.24 10.77
C LYS A 86 9.56 -7.46 11.59
N ASP A 87 8.83 -7.24 12.69
CA ASP A 87 8.32 -8.32 13.51
C ASP A 87 7.32 -9.17 12.70
N ARG A 88 7.46 -10.48 12.83
CA ARG A 88 6.57 -11.49 12.20
C ARG A 88 6.07 -12.49 13.23
N THR A 89 6.16 -12.14 14.51
CA THR A 89 5.64 -12.98 15.60
C THR A 89 4.12 -13.11 15.46
N VAL A 90 3.65 -14.34 15.54
CA VAL A 90 2.20 -14.61 15.47
C VAL A 90 1.52 -13.99 16.69
N ALA A 91 0.46 -13.20 16.44
CA ALA A 91 -0.30 -12.58 17.51
C ALA A 91 -0.92 -13.63 18.42
N GLN A 92 -0.84 -13.39 19.74
CA GLN A 92 -1.50 -14.22 20.73
C GLN A 92 -2.99 -13.83 20.83
N PRO A 93 -3.88 -14.74 21.26
CA PRO A 93 -5.33 -14.49 21.35
C PRO A 93 -5.68 -13.24 22.16
N ASP A 94 -4.97 -12.95 23.24
CA ASP A 94 -5.17 -11.78 24.10
C ASP A 94 -4.78 -10.45 23.45
N GLN A 95 -3.94 -10.48 22.41
CA GLN A 95 -3.57 -9.32 21.61
C GLN A 95 -4.63 -8.99 20.53
N LEU A 96 -5.50 -9.93 20.22
CA LEU A 96 -6.50 -9.79 19.15
C LEU A 96 -7.84 -9.33 19.71
N LEU A 97 -8.62 -8.69 18.85
CA LEU A 97 -10.06 -8.46 19.05
C LEU A 97 -10.80 -8.84 17.76
N THR A 98 -12.07 -9.19 17.89
CA THR A 98 -12.97 -9.38 16.75
C THR A 98 -13.61 -8.04 16.40
N ALA A 99 -13.26 -7.49 15.23
CA ALA A 99 -13.82 -6.24 14.75
C ALA A 99 -15.25 -6.45 14.20
N PRO A 100 -16.13 -5.43 14.26
CA PRO A 100 -17.47 -5.48 13.70
C PRO A 100 -17.44 -5.82 12.20
N VAL A 101 -18.40 -6.60 11.72
CA VAL A 101 -18.50 -6.94 10.29
C VAL A 101 -18.73 -5.71 9.41
N SER A 102 -19.30 -4.65 9.98
CA SER A 102 -19.48 -3.36 9.30
C SER A 102 -18.17 -2.68 8.87
N ASP A 103 -17.05 -3.03 9.49
CA ASP A 103 -15.73 -2.52 9.11
C ASP A 103 -15.08 -3.34 7.99
N PHE A 104 -15.71 -4.47 7.59
CA PHE A 104 -15.20 -5.33 6.54
C PHE A 104 -15.90 -5.08 5.19
N TYR A 105 -15.13 -5.28 4.11
CA TYR A 105 -15.61 -5.18 2.74
C TYR A 105 -16.66 -6.25 2.41
N ASP A 106 -16.45 -7.47 2.90
CA ASP A 106 -17.39 -8.57 2.79
C ASP A 106 -18.33 -8.58 4.02
N PRO A 107 -19.63 -8.25 3.86
CA PRO A 107 -20.58 -8.21 4.97
C PRO A 107 -20.91 -9.59 5.52
N THR A 108 -20.49 -10.66 4.85
CA THR A 108 -20.69 -12.06 5.29
C THR A 108 -19.44 -12.66 5.91
N ARG A 109 -18.37 -11.86 6.12
CA ARG A 109 -17.09 -12.35 6.60
C ARG A 109 -17.22 -13.05 7.95
N PRO A 110 -16.77 -14.33 8.07
CA PRO A 110 -16.86 -15.11 9.29
C PRO A 110 -16.13 -14.44 10.45
N GLU A 111 -16.63 -14.68 11.67
CA GLU A 111 -16.11 -14.03 12.87
C GLU A 111 -14.62 -14.32 13.11
N GLU A 112 -14.19 -15.56 12.90
CA GLU A 112 -12.82 -16.01 13.05
C GLU A 112 -11.84 -15.32 12.07
N LEU A 113 -12.35 -14.75 10.97
CA LEU A 113 -11.57 -13.99 9.99
C LEU A 113 -11.65 -12.48 10.19
N ARG A 114 -12.31 -12.01 11.25
CA ARG A 114 -12.44 -10.58 11.59
C ARG A 114 -11.53 -10.15 12.74
N GLN A 115 -10.55 -10.97 13.09
CA GLN A 115 -9.58 -10.66 14.14
C GLN A 115 -8.54 -9.65 13.67
N VAL A 116 -8.23 -8.69 14.54
CA VAL A 116 -7.24 -7.62 14.33
C VAL A 116 -6.47 -7.42 15.63
N GLU A 117 -5.18 -7.07 15.56
CA GLU A 117 -4.43 -6.66 16.75
C GLU A 117 -5.02 -5.35 17.31
N ARG A 118 -5.16 -5.26 18.65
CA ARG A 118 -5.92 -4.20 19.35
C ARG A 118 -5.45 -2.78 19.01
N ASN A 119 -4.14 -2.54 19.03
CA ASN A 119 -3.58 -1.20 18.75
C ASN A 119 -3.72 -0.85 17.27
N THR A 120 -3.54 -1.84 16.40
CA THR A 120 -3.75 -1.72 14.94
C THR A 120 -5.19 -1.33 14.64
N TYR A 121 -6.15 -1.98 15.27
CA TYR A 121 -7.56 -1.64 15.09
C TYR A 121 -7.89 -0.23 15.61
N ALA A 122 -7.38 0.14 16.78
CA ALA A 122 -7.56 1.49 17.30
C ALA A 122 -6.94 2.57 16.38
N ALA A 123 -5.77 2.29 15.80
CA ALA A 123 -5.12 3.16 14.82
C ALA A 123 -5.92 3.24 13.50
N TYR A 124 -6.44 2.12 13.01
CA TYR A 124 -7.32 2.05 11.85
C TYR A 124 -8.57 2.93 12.05
N LYS A 125 -9.25 2.83 13.18
CA LYS A 125 -10.44 3.65 13.47
C LYS A 125 -10.10 5.15 13.48
N ARG A 126 -8.97 5.55 14.06
CA ARG A 126 -8.52 6.96 14.00
C ARG A 126 -8.23 7.41 12.58
N MET A 127 -7.61 6.54 11.77
CA MET A 127 -7.31 6.80 10.37
C MET A 127 -8.61 6.97 9.55
N VAL A 128 -9.57 6.07 9.72
CA VAL A 128 -10.89 6.15 9.08
C VAL A 128 -11.62 7.44 9.48
N ALA A 129 -11.66 7.79 10.77
CA ALA A 129 -12.30 9.02 11.22
C ALA A 129 -11.66 10.28 10.58
N ALA A 130 -10.33 10.29 10.41
CA ALA A 130 -9.63 11.38 9.72
C ALA A 130 -9.94 11.41 8.21
N ALA A 131 -10.07 10.25 7.57
CA ALA A 131 -10.45 10.16 6.16
C ALA A 131 -11.89 10.62 5.92
N VAL A 132 -12.82 10.24 6.80
CA VAL A 132 -14.22 10.70 6.77
C VAL A 132 -14.32 12.21 6.95
N ALA A 133 -13.49 12.79 7.80
CA ALA A 133 -13.43 14.24 8.00
C ALA A 133 -12.85 15.00 6.79
N ASP A 134 -12.18 14.32 5.88
CA ASP A 134 -11.70 14.91 4.63
C ASP A 134 -12.80 14.83 3.56
N HIS A 135 -13.60 15.88 3.45
CA HIS A 135 -14.73 15.94 2.52
C HIS A 135 -14.33 15.78 1.03
N SER A 136 -13.04 15.94 0.69
CA SER A 136 -12.56 15.73 -0.68
C SER A 136 -12.65 14.27 -1.12
N LEU A 137 -12.69 13.32 -0.17
CA LEU A 137 -12.86 11.89 -0.42
C LEU A 137 -14.32 11.50 -0.72
N ALA A 138 -15.28 12.31 -0.26
CA ALA A 138 -16.73 12.05 -0.41
C ALA A 138 -17.16 10.64 0.06
N LEU A 139 -16.56 10.16 1.15
CA LEU A 139 -16.90 8.86 1.74
C LEU A 139 -18.31 8.90 2.35
N ALA A 140 -19.09 7.86 2.11
CA ALA A 140 -20.38 7.69 2.79
C ALA A 140 -20.13 7.31 4.26
N HIS A 141 -20.72 8.06 5.18
CA HIS A 141 -20.48 7.89 6.62
C HIS A 141 -21.70 8.29 7.47
N THR A 142 -21.77 7.70 8.67
CA THR A 142 -22.75 8.03 9.70
C THR A 142 -22.02 8.22 11.03
N HIS A 143 -22.16 9.42 11.65
CA HIS A 143 -21.52 9.78 12.92
C HIS A 143 -19.99 9.58 12.97
N GLY A 144 -19.29 9.75 11.82
CA GLY A 144 -17.84 9.61 11.74
C GLY A 144 -17.33 8.20 11.45
N ASP A 145 -18.21 7.21 11.39
CA ASP A 145 -17.92 5.84 10.93
C ASP A 145 -18.36 5.65 9.48
N LEU A 146 -17.66 4.76 8.75
CA LEU A 146 -18.05 4.42 7.38
C LEU A 146 -19.45 3.80 7.36
N ASP A 147 -20.28 4.30 6.44
CA ASP A 147 -21.61 3.73 6.20
C ASP A 147 -21.48 2.25 5.77
N PRO A 148 -22.47 1.37 6.12
CA PRO A 148 -22.47 0.00 5.64
C PRO A 148 -22.35 -0.17 4.12
N ILE A 149 -22.86 0.79 3.34
CA ILE A 149 -22.76 0.76 1.87
C ILE A 149 -21.41 1.26 1.33
N GLU A 150 -20.64 2.00 2.13
CA GLU A 150 -19.30 2.43 1.74
C GLU A 150 -18.39 1.21 1.58
N LYS A 151 -17.54 1.22 0.57
CA LYS A 151 -16.55 0.17 0.32
C LYS A 151 -15.13 0.62 0.62
N TYR A 152 -14.82 1.88 0.29
CA TYR A 152 -13.48 2.42 0.49
C TYR A 152 -13.06 2.36 1.95
N LEU A 153 -11.78 2.04 2.18
CA LEU A 153 -11.13 1.89 3.48
C LEU A 153 -11.64 0.70 4.32
N LYS A 154 -12.68 -0.03 3.89
CA LYS A 154 -13.08 -1.25 4.61
C LYS A 154 -12.01 -2.32 4.51
N ILE A 155 -11.91 -3.12 5.57
CA ILE A 155 -10.92 -4.18 5.71
C ILE A 155 -11.32 -5.36 4.80
N ILE A 156 -10.43 -5.74 3.89
CA ILE A 156 -10.58 -6.95 3.07
C ILE A 156 -10.03 -8.15 3.85
N SER A 157 -8.87 -7.97 4.51
CA SER A 157 -8.20 -9.00 5.28
C SER A 157 -7.38 -8.37 6.41
N ALA A 158 -7.31 -9.07 7.55
CA ALA A 158 -6.52 -8.64 8.70
C ALA A 158 -5.69 -9.81 9.24
N PHE A 159 -5.88 -10.24 10.50
CA PHE A 159 -5.18 -11.40 11.03
C PHE A 159 -5.47 -12.67 10.22
N ARG A 160 -4.42 -13.46 9.99
CA ARG A 160 -4.52 -14.80 9.37
C ARG A 160 -3.75 -15.79 10.24
N SER A 161 -4.38 -16.88 10.63
CA SER A 161 -3.65 -18.00 11.25
C SER A 161 -2.73 -18.66 10.21
N ARG A 162 -1.73 -19.41 10.67
CA ARG A 162 -0.84 -20.15 9.76
C ARG A 162 -1.63 -21.17 8.93
N GLU A 163 -2.57 -21.87 9.56
CA GLU A 163 -3.42 -22.88 8.92
C GLU A 163 -4.29 -22.24 7.81
N TYR A 164 -4.87 -21.08 8.08
CA TYR A 164 -5.65 -20.34 7.08
C TYR A 164 -4.79 -19.86 5.92
N GLN A 165 -3.60 -19.34 6.20
CA GLN A 165 -2.65 -18.93 5.16
C GLN A 165 -2.22 -20.12 4.28
N GLU A 166 -1.95 -21.29 4.87
CA GLU A 166 -1.62 -22.50 4.14
C GLU A 166 -2.79 -23.00 3.28
N LYS A 167 -4.03 -22.90 3.81
CA LYS A 167 -5.23 -23.19 3.02
C LYS A 167 -5.31 -22.28 1.78
N LEU A 168 -5.18 -20.96 1.96
CA LEU A 168 -5.19 -20.00 0.84
C LEU A 168 -4.11 -20.31 -0.21
N ARG A 169 -2.91 -20.69 0.23
CA ARG A 169 -1.81 -21.06 -0.67
C ARG A 169 -2.11 -22.32 -1.48
N ARG A 170 -2.76 -23.30 -0.88
CA ARG A 170 -3.21 -24.53 -1.60
C ARG A 170 -4.30 -24.22 -2.61
N GLU A 171 -5.23 -23.36 -2.28
CA GLU A 171 -6.36 -22.95 -3.14
C GLU A 171 -5.92 -22.01 -4.27
N SER A 172 -4.79 -21.31 -4.11
CA SER A 172 -4.25 -20.37 -5.09
C SER A 172 -2.77 -20.60 -5.37
N PRO A 173 -2.38 -21.76 -5.92
CA PRO A 173 -0.97 -22.14 -6.11
C PRO A 173 -0.23 -21.20 -7.05
N ASN A 174 -0.94 -20.46 -7.91
CA ASN A 174 -0.38 -19.52 -8.87
C ASN A 174 -0.32 -18.07 -8.36
N SER A 175 -0.78 -17.79 -7.13
CA SER A 175 -0.77 -16.44 -6.56
C SER A 175 0.65 -15.88 -6.34
N GLY A 176 1.66 -16.70 -6.54
CA GLY A 176 3.07 -16.35 -6.48
C GLY A 176 3.55 -16.03 -5.05
N THR A 177 4.84 -15.82 -4.92
CA THR A 177 5.47 -15.50 -3.62
C THR A 177 5.14 -14.09 -3.11
N ALA A 178 4.62 -13.20 -3.96
CA ALA A 178 4.26 -11.84 -3.60
C ALA A 178 2.91 -11.73 -2.87
N GLY A 179 1.90 -12.52 -3.27
CA GLY A 179 0.54 -12.40 -2.70
C GLY A 179 0.28 -13.25 -1.45
N LEU A 180 0.94 -14.43 -1.31
CA LEU A 180 0.74 -15.34 -0.17
C LEU A 180 2.08 -15.81 0.41
N ALA A 181 2.77 -14.89 1.10
CA ALA A 181 4.09 -15.14 1.68
C ALA A 181 4.06 -16.25 2.75
N VAL A 182 5.13 -17.05 2.81
CA VAL A 182 5.34 -18.06 3.86
C VAL A 182 5.41 -17.41 5.25
N ASN A 183 6.03 -16.22 5.34
CA ASN A 183 6.15 -15.43 6.56
C ASN A 183 5.35 -14.12 6.41
N SER A 184 4.04 -14.25 6.42
CA SER A 184 3.10 -13.17 6.17
C SER A 184 3.04 -12.17 7.35
N PRO A 185 3.03 -10.85 7.09
CA PRO A 185 2.77 -9.85 8.13
C PRO A 185 1.37 -9.97 8.75
N HIS A 186 0.42 -10.60 8.06
CA HIS A 186 -0.92 -10.87 8.62
C HIS A 186 -0.92 -11.76 9.86
N PHE A 187 0.12 -12.57 10.06
CA PHE A 187 0.26 -13.39 11.29
C PHE A 187 0.35 -12.55 12.56
N THR A 188 0.78 -11.31 12.44
CA THR A 188 0.90 -10.39 13.59
C THR A 188 -0.42 -9.71 13.95
N GLY A 189 -1.45 -9.82 13.11
CA GLY A 189 -2.66 -9.00 13.21
C GLY A 189 -2.44 -7.51 12.94
N ARG A 190 -1.20 -7.12 12.55
CA ARG A 190 -0.78 -5.71 12.33
C ARG A 190 -0.74 -5.33 10.85
N ALA A 191 -1.13 -6.21 9.96
CA ALA A 191 -1.31 -5.92 8.53
C ALA A 191 -2.79 -5.92 8.17
N LEU A 192 -3.21 -4.91 7.44
CA LEU A 192 -4.55 -4.75 6.91
C LEU A 192 -4.51 -4.64 5.40
N ASP A 193 -5.32 -5.46 4.73
CA ASP A 193 -5.68 -5.22 3.34
C ASP A 193 -6.94 -4.35 3.32
N LEU A 194 -6.84 -3.13 2.78
CA LEU A 194 -7.91 -2.14 2.73
C LEU A 194 -8.45 -2.01 1.31
N TYR A 195 -9.76 -1.85 1.16
CA TYR A 195 -10.32 -1.60 -0.16
C TYR A 195 -9.97 -0.18 -0.62
N VAL A 196 -9.27 -0.09 -1.73
CA VAL A 196 -8.82 1.17 -2.36
C VAL A 196 -9.36 1.34 -3.77
N GLY A 197 -10.33 0.51 -4.17
CA GLY A 197 -10.94 0.49 -5.50
C GLY A 197 -10.56 -0.75 -6.31
N GLY A 198 -11.20 -0.88 -7.48
CA GLY A 198 -10.94 -2.00 -8.39
C GLY A 198 -11.30 -3.38 -7.81
N GLU A 199 -10.63 -4.41 -8.31
CA GLU A 199 -10.76 -5.77 -7.78
C GLU A 199 -9.92 -5.92 -6.51
N PRO A 200 -10.53 -6.39 -5.39
CA PRO A 200 -9.80 -6.61 -4.15
C PRO A 200 -8.62 -7.59 -4.34
N VAL A 201 -7.46 -7.22 -3.83
CA VAL A 201 -6.23 -8.04 -3.78
C VAL A 201 -5.76 -8.66 -5.11
N ASP A 202 -6.18 -8.09 -6.24
CA ASP A 202 -5.72 -8.53 -7.56
C ASP A 202 -4.43 -7.81 -7.98
N THR A 203 -3.39 -8.59 -8.26
CA THR A 203 -2.03 -8.13 -8.58
C THR A 203 -1.80 -7.78 -10.06
N LEU A 204 -2.82 -7.85 -10.92
CA LEU A 204 -2.69 -7.43 -12.31
C LEU A 204 -2.36 -5.94 -12.41
N ASP A 205 -1.43 -5.59 -13.28
CA ASP A 205 -0.95 -4.21 -13.43
C ASP A 205 -2.08 -3.22 -13.77
N ALA A 206 -3.07 -3.64 -14.56
CA ALA A 206 -4.22 -2.81 -14.90
C ALA A 206 -5.04 -2.45 -13.65
N ASN A 207 -5.27 -3.43 -12.77
CA ASN A 207 -5.99 -3.22 -11.51
C ASN A 207 -5.18 -2.34 -10.55
N ARG A 208 -3.89 -2.65 -10.36
CA ARG A 208 -3.00 -1.86 -9.50
C ARG A 208 -2.89 -0.42 -9.99
N SER A 209 -2.81 -0.21 -11.32
CA SER A 209 -2.80 1.14 -11.91
C SER A 209 -4.08 1.91 -11.59
N PHE A 210 -5.24 1.25 -11.71
CA PHE A 210 -6.51 1.85 -11.33
C PHE A 210 -6.54 2.22 -9.83
N GLN A 211 -6.11 1.31 -8.96
CA GLN A 211 -6.11 1.50 -7.52
C GLN A 211 -5.27 2.70 -7.06
N VAL A 212 -4.06 2.86 -7.64
CA VAL A 212 -3.14 3.96 -7.25
C VAL A 212 -3.58 5.33 -7.77
N GLU A 213 -4.54 5.39 -8.69
CA GLU A 213 -5.14 6.63 -9.20
C GLU A 213 -6.39 7.05 -8.40
N THR A 214 -6.85 6.24 -7.42
CA THR A 214 -8.00 6.61 -6.60
C THR A 214 -7.62 7.67 -5.56
N ARG A 215 -8.56 8.58 -5.26
CA ARG A 215 -8.37 9.62 -4.22
C ARG A 215 -8.08 9.00 -2.85
N VAL A 216 -8.68 7.85 -2.57
CA VAL A 216 -8.48 7.14 -1.29
C VAL A 216 -7.06 6.62 -1.17
N TYR A 217 -6.50 6.01 -2.21
CA TYR A 217 -5.11 5.57 -2.19
C TYR A 217 -4.13 6.75 -2.06
N GLU A 218 -4.34 7.82 -2.83
CA GLU A 218 -3.52 9.04 -2.70
C GLU A 218 -3.60 9.63 -1.29
N TRP A 219 -4.79 9.63 -0.69
CA TRP A 219 -4.97 10.08 0.69
C TRP A 219 -4.20 9.20 1.69
N LEU A 220 -4.28 7.87 1.54
CA LEU A 220 -3.53 6.94 2.37
C LEU A 220 -2.02 7.17 2.26
N VAL A 221 -1.48 7.32 1.05
CA VAL A 221 -0.05 7.62 0.82
C VAL A 221 0.38 8.91 1.54
N LYS A 222 -0.48 9.92 1.61
CA LYS A 222 -0.20 11.20 2.27
C LYS A 222 -0.36 11.15 3.79
N ASN A 223 -1.29 10.35 4.30
CA ASN A 223 -1.77 10.48 5.68
C ASN A 223 -1.57 9.24 6.57
N ALA A 224 -1.53 8.02 6.03
CA ALA A 224 -1.56 6.79 6.82
C ALA A 224 -0.38 6.67 7.81
N GLU A 225 0.78 7.24 7.45
CA GLU A 225 1.96 7.31 8.32
C GLU A 225 1.69 8.01 9.67
N ARG A 226 0.82 9.02 9.70
CA ARG A 226 0.42 9.76 10.92
C ARG A 226 -0.32 8.87 11.93
N PHE A 227 -0.85 7.75 11.45
CA PHE A 227 -1.57 6.75 12.24
C PHE A 227 -0.74 5.48 12.46
N GLY A 228 0.55 5.49 12.07
CA GLY A 228 1.47 4.38 12.24
C GLY A 228 1.43 3.34 11.13
N PHE A 229 0.75 3.58 10.00
CA PHE A 229 0.70 2.64 8.88
C PHE A 229 1.74 2.92 7.82
N ARG A 230 2.33 1.85 7.28
CA ARG A 230 3.29 1.86 6.16
C ARG A 230 2.76 1.04 5.00
N PRO A 231 2.89 1.52 3.75
CA PRO A 231 2.45 0.79 2.58
C PRO A 231 3.41 -0.36 2.23
N TYR A 232 2.86 -1.41 1.66
CA TYR A 232 3.64 -2.32 0.84
C TYR A 232 3.58 -1.83 -0.61
N CYS A 233 4.71 -1.42 -1.15
CA CYS A 233 4.74 -0.72 -2.44
C CYS A 233 4.17 -1.54 -3.61
N TYR A 234 4.22 -2.87 -3.55
CA TYR A 234 3.74 -3.76 -4.60
C TYR A 234 2.21 -3.97 -4.58
N GLU A 235 1.58 -3.87 -3.40
CA GLU A 235 0.15 -4.13 -3.20
C GLU A 235 -0.53 -2.88 -2.66
N PRO A 236 -1.25 -2.09 -3.49
CA PRO A 236 -1.86 -0.82 -3.08
C PRO A 236 -2.83 -0.94 -1.90
N TRP A 237 -3.46 -2.10 -1.73
CA TRP A 237 -4.38 -2.39 -0.64
C TRP A 237 -3.68 -2.71 0.69
N HIS A 238 -2.38 -3.11 0.68
CA HIS A 238 -1.68 -3.68 1.84
C HIS A 238 -0.96 -2.61 2.67
N TRP A 239 -1.36 -2.48 3.94
CA TRP A 239 -0.85 -1.51 4.90
C TRP A 239 -0.45 -2.18 6.21
N GLU A 240 0.74 -1.88 6.73
CA GLU A 240 1.30 -2.48 7.94
C GLU A 240 1.43 -1.45 9.06
N TYR A 241 0.85 -1.76 10.22
CA TYR A 241 0.97 -0.93 11.41
C TYR A 241 2.32 -1.20 12.10
N VAL A 242 3.14 -0.17 12.18
CA VAL A 242 4.49 -0.25 12.80
C VAL A 242 4.57 0.40 14.17
N GLY A 243 3.49 1.10 14.62
CA GLY A 243 3.42 1.78 15.90
C GLY A 243 3.36 3.29 15.75
#